data_ba0578ed7ff9c21fc59a26c7160b180f
#
_entry.id   ba0578ed7ff9c21fc59a26c7160b180f
#
_cell.length_a   1.000
_cell.length_b   1.000
_cell.length_c   1.000
_cell.angle_alpha   90.00
_cell.angle_beta   90.00
_cell.angle_gamma   90.00
#
_symmetry.space_group_name_H-M   'P 1'
#
loop_
_entity.id
_entity.type
_entity.pdbx_description
1 polymer ?
#
loop_
_entity_poly.entity_id
_entity_poly.type
_entity_poly.pdbx_seq_one_letter_code
_entity_poly.pdbx_strand_id
1 'polypeptide(L)'
;ALFACGLSLIFGVMRIINLAHGDLAVAGAFGVWVVATRAHLSPFIALLPVLPVMLLLGFILHRTVLARSLRSGPLTPLLTTFGLAIVIQNALLQVFSPDVHSLGSLTGSVSTGSWRLTSQLSVPYLGVLILAVAIIVLGTLQFTLQHTAFGREMRATAQDPETAGLVGVPASLVYARATAIAVATAALAGTFLAIHSTFDPSSGPTQLIFAFEAVVIGGLGSIWGTLLGGIVLGIAQTIGATVDPQYSILAGHLVFLVVLASPRGRFMAARSATP
;
A
#
# COMPACT_ATOMS: atom_id res chain seq x y z
N ALA A 1 6.20 -3.65 -2.44
CA ALA A 1 6.25 -3.77 -0.96
C ALA A 1 5.57 -2.61 -0.24
N LEU A 2 5.90 -1.33 -0.52
CA LEU A 2 5.29 -0.18 0.17
C LEU A 2 3.76 -0.12 0.01
N PHE A 3 3.23 -0.27 -1.20
CA PHE A 3 1.78 -0.38 -1.44
C PHE A 3 1.15 -1.51 -0.64
N ALA A 4 1.82 -2.64 -0.62
CA ALA A 4 1.35 -3.84 0.04
C ALA A 4 1.37 -3.75 1.58
N CYS A 5 2.22 -2.89 2.15
CA CYS A 5 2.38 -2.70 3.59
C CYS A 5 1.06 -2.29 4.27
N GLY A 6 0.41 -1.25 3.77
CA GLY A 6 -0.86 -0.78 4.32
C GLY A 6 -1.99 -1.81 4.15
N LEU A 7 -2.04 -2.48 3.00
CA LEU A 7 -3.02 -3.54 2.73
C LEU A 7 -2.82 -4.74 3.69
N SER A 8 -1.57 -5.17 3.90
CA SER A 8 -1.21 -6.23 4.84
C SER A 8 -1.58 -5.86 6.29
N LEU A 9 -1.39 -4.60 6.69
CA LEU A 9 -1.79 -4.12 8.02
C LEU A 9 -3.30 -4.19 8.22
N ILE A 10 -4.09 -3.66 7.27
CA ILE A 10 -5.56 -3.69 7.35
C ILE A 10 -6.05 -5.14 7.42
N PHE A 11 -5.54 -6.00 6.55
CA PHE A 11 -5.93 -7.40 6.54
C PHE A 11 -5.54 -8.11 7.84
N GLY A 12 -4.33 -7.87 8.34
CA GLY A 12 -3.85 -8.48 9.58
C GLY A 12 -4.66 -8.10 10.83
N VAL A 13 -5.28 -6.92 10.85
CA VAL A 13 -6.03 -6.42 12.01
C VAL A 13 -7.55 -6.62 11.87
N MET A 14 -8.10 -6.40 10.68
CA MET A 14 -9.55 -6.40 10.45
C MET A 14 -10.05 -7.54 9.56
N ARG A 15 -9.14 -8.30 8.95
CA ARG A 15 -9.43 -9.38 7.97
C ARG A 15 -10.30 -8.93 6.80
N ILE A 16 -10.20 -7.67 6.40
CA ILE A 16 -10.88 -7.12 5.23
C ILE A 16 -9.89 -6.69 4.15
N ILE A 17 -10.32 -6.73 2.90
CA ILE A 17 -9.59 -6.18 1.76
C ILE A 17 -10.19 -4.82 1.44
N ASN A 18 -9.36 -3.77 1.49
CA ASN A 18 -9.78 -2.42 1.13
C ASN A 18 -9.51 -2.19 -0.36
N LEU A 19 -10.56 -2.26 -1.19
CA LEU A 19 -10.44 -2.06 -2.64
C LEU A 19 -10.10 -0.61 -3.02
N ALA A 20 -10.37 0.37 -2.16
CA ALA A 20 -9.99 1.76 -2.37
C ALA A 20 -8.51 2.06 -2.07
N HIS A 21 -7.73 1.04 -1.64
CA HIS A 21 -6.34 1.27 -1.19
C HIS A 21 -5.44 1.84 -2.30
N GLY A 22 -5.59 1.36 -3.53
CA GLY A 22 -4.86 1.88 -4.68
C GLY A 22 -5.21 3.33 -5.02
N ASP A 23 -6.51 3.66 -5.00
CA ASP A 23 -6.99 5.02 -5.29
C ASP A 23 -6.60 6.01 -4.17
N LEU A 24 -6.57 5.56 -2.91
CA LEU A 24 -6.04 6.35 -1.79
C LEU A 24 -4.54 6.65 -1.95
N ALA A 25 -3.77 5.70 -2.51
CA ALA A 25 -2.37 5.94 -2.81
C ALA A 25 -2.20 6.98 -3.93
N VAL A 26 -3.01 6.88 -5.00
CA VAL A 26 -3.05 7.87 -6.08
C VAL A 26 -3.49 9.23 -5.56
N ALA A 27 -4.50 9.30 -4.69
CA ALA A 27 -4.91 10.54 -4.03
C ALA A 27 -3.76 11.18 -3.23
N GLY A 28 -2.97 10.36 -2.51
CA GLY A 28 -1.76 10.80 -1.83
C GLY A 28 -0.70 11.36 -2.80
N ALA A 29 -0.49 10.69 -3.94
CA ALA A 29 0.42 11.14 -4.99
C ALA A 29 -0.01 12.51 -5.56
N PHE A 30 -1.31 12.69 -5.86
CA PHE A 30 -1.86 13.99 -6.27
C PHE A 30 -1.71 15.06 -5.19
N GLY A 31 -1.94 14.71 -3.92
CA GLY A 31 -1.70 15.62 -2.79
C GLY A 31 -0.26 16.14 -2.77
N VAL A 32 0.72 15.24 -2.91
CA VAL A 32 2.14 15.63 -2.99
C VAL A 32 2.42 16.42 -4.25
N TRP A 33 1.85 16.05 -5.40
CA TRP A 33 2.01 16.77 -6.66
C TRP A 33 1.52 18.22 -6.56
N VAL A 34 0.35 18.44 -5.97
CA VAL A 34 -0.23 19.78 -5.75
C VAL A 34 0.66 20.63 -4.84
N VAL A 35 1.12 20.07 -3.72
CA VAL A 35 1.98 20.82 -2.78
C VAL A 35 3.34 21.11 -3.42
N ALA A 36 3.95 20.11 -4.07
CA ALA A 36 5.26 20.25 -4.70
C ALA A 36 5.25 21.30 -5.83
N THR A 37 4.22 21.26 -6.69
CA THR A 37 4.13 22.19 -7.83
C THR A 37 3.75 23.61 -7.43
N ARG A 38 2.81 23.78 -6.48
CA ARG A 38 2.36 25.11 -6.04
C ARG A 38 3.35 25.81 -5.12
N ALA A 39 4.04 25.07 -4.27
CA ALA A 39 5.02 25.62 -3.34
C ALA A 39 6.46 25.57 -3.89
N HIS A 40 6.67 25.03 -5.11
CA HIS A 40 8.00 24.83 -5.71
C HIS A 40 8.95 24.03 -4.80
N LEU A 41 8.40 23.03 -4.10
CA LEU A 41 9.12 22.18 -3.17
C LEU A 41 9.51 20.83 -3.81
N SER A 42 10.57 20.21 -3.29
CA SER A 42 10.84 18.83 -3.67
C SER A 42 9.71 17.90 -3.17
N PRO A 43 9.39 16.81 -3.90
CA PRO A 43 8.35 15.85 -3.49
C PRO A 43 8.56 15.28 -2.08
N PHE A 44 9.81 15.15 -1.63
CA PHE A 44 10.14 14.66 -0.29
C PHE A 44 9.71 15.64 0.81
N ILE A 45 9.85 16.96 0.57
CA ILE A 45 9.40 17.99 1.51
C ILE A 45 7.87 18.11 1.43
N ALA A 46 7.29 18.08 0.24
CA ALA A 46 5.84 18.13 0.03
C ALA A 46 5.09 16.93 0.68
N LEU A 47 5.76 15.80 0.85
CA LEU A 47 5.22 14.64 1.54
C LEU A 47 4.95 14.92 3.04
N LEU A 48 5.74 15.77 3.70
CA LEU A 48 5.63 16.06 5.14
C LEU A 48 4.23 16.59 5.55
N PRO A 49 3.64 17.59 4.89
CA PRO A 49 2.27 18.02 5.19
C PRO A 49 1.20 17.05 4.67
N VAL A 50 1.46 16.30 3.60
CA VAL A 50 0.47 15.38 3.02
C VAL A 50 0.28 14.14 3.89
N LEU A 51 1.32 13.59 4.51
CA LEU A 51 1.19 12.40 5.36
C LEU A 51 0.22 12.58 6.54
N PRO A 52 0.28 13.67 7.35
CA PRO A 52 -0.71 13.92 8.39
C PRO A 52 -2.15 14.07 7.87
N VAL A 53 -2.32 14.70 6.71
CA VAL A 53 -3.63 14.83 6.07
C VAL A 53 -4.17 13.46 5.67
N MET A 54 -3.34 12.60 5.09
CA MET A 54 -3.73 11.25 4.69
C MET A 54 -3.96 10.33 5.91
N LEU A 55 -3.22 10.50 7.01
CA LEU A 55 -3.50 9.86 8.30
C LEU A 55 -4.90 10.24 8.81
N LEU A 56 -5.19 11.54 8.83
CA LEU A 56 -6.50 12.05 9.25
C LEU A 56 -7.62 11.56 8.34
N LEU A 57 -7.41 11.59 7.03
CA LEU A 57 -8.35 11.08 6.04
C LEU A 57 -8.67 9.60 6.30
N GLY A 58 -7.65 8.75 6.48
CA GLY A 58 -7.82 7.34 6.79
C GLY A 58 -8.58 7.10 8.09
N PHE A 59 -8.30 7.90 9.13
CA PHE A 59 -9.02 7.84 10.41
C PHE A 59 -10.51 8.22 10.24
N ILE A 60 -10.80 9.31 9.53
CA ILE A 60 -12.15 9.76 9.26
C ILE A 60 -12.89 8.73 8.40
N LEU A 61 -12.30 8.25 7.31
CA LEU A 61 -12.90 7.24 6.44
C LEU A 61 -13.30 5.98 7.23
N HIS A 62 -12.44 5.55 8.15
CA HIS A 62 -12.81 4.42 9.00
C HIS A 62 -14.04 4.75 9.86
N ARG A 63 -14.01 5.87 10.58
CA ARG A 63 -15.07 6.26 11.52
C ARG A 63 -16.42 6.48 10.85
N THR A 64 -16.43 7.05 9.65
CA THR A 64 -17.67 7.45 8.94
C THR A 64 -18.23 6.34 8.05
N VAL A 65 -17.35 5.60 7.37
CA VAL A 65 -17.72 4.67 6.31
C VAL A 65 -17.48 3.23 6.72
N LEU A 66 -16.21 2.85 7.00
CA LEU A 66 -15.83 1.46 7.22
C LEU A 66 -16.41 0.88 8.52
N ALA A 67 -16.47 1.67 9.59
CA ALA A 67 -17.00 1.20 10.87
C ALA A 67 -18.47 0.76 10.81
N ARG A 68 -19.25 1.38 9.93
CA ARG A 68 -20.65 0.98 9.68
C ARG A 68 -20.71 -0.28 8.85
N SER A 69 -19.91 -0.37 7.81
CA SER A 69 -19.90 -1.52 6.89
C SER A 69 -19.47 -2.82 7.57
N LEU A 70 -18.51 -2.75 8.51
CA LEU A 70 -18.05 -3.91 9.28
C LEU A 70 -19.15 -4.56 10.15
N ARG A 71 -20.18 -3.81 10.55
CA ARG A 71 -21.31 -4.32 11.34
C ARG A 71 -22.37 -5.02 10.51
N SER A 72 -22.35 -4.87 9.20
CA SER A 72 -23.42 -5.31 8.29
C SER A 72 -23.12 -6.65 7.59
N GLY A 73 -22.04 -7.34 7.99
CA GLY A 73 -21.64 -8.63 7.43
C GLY A 73 -20.31 -8.60 6.66
N PRO A 74 -19.77 -9.76 6.30
CA PRO A 74 -18.41 -9.91 5.79
C PRO A 74 -18.20 -9.34 4.37
N LEU A 75 -19.23 -9.31 3.53
CA LEU A 75 -19.16 -8.78 2.15
C LEU A 75 -19.37 -7.27 2.09
N THR A 76 -20.02 -6.67 3.09
CA THR A 76 -20.36 -5.25 3.08
C THR A 76 -19.12 -4.34 3.04
N PRO A 77 -18.02 -4.61 3.76
CA PRO A 77 -16.80 -3.81 3.64
C PRO A 77 -16.18 -3.85 2.25
N LEU A 78 -16.24 -4.99 1.56
CA LEU A 78 -15.73 -5.15 0.21
C LEU A 78 -16.51 -4.25 -0.78
N LEU A 79 -17.84 -4.32 -0.74
CA LEU A 79 -18.71 -3.48 -1.59
C LEU A 79 -18.57 -1.99 -1.25
N THR A 80 -18.46 -1.66 0.03
CA THR A 80 -18.29 -0.29 0.50
C THR A 80 -16.96 0.31 0.02
N THR A 81 -15.86 -0.45 0.11
CA THR A 81 -14.56 0.02 -0.36
C THR A 81 -14.47 0.06 -1.88
N PHE A 82 -15.19 -0.81 -2.61
CA PHE A 82 -15.34 -0.71 -4.04
C PHE A 82 -16.08 0.57 -4.46
N GLY A 83 -17.21 0.87 -3.82
CA GLY A 83 -17.91 2.13 -4.06
C GLY A 83 -17.07 3.36 -3.72
N LEU A 84 -16.28 3.29 -2.62
CA LEU A 84 -15.35 4.35 -2.24
C LEU A 84 -14.24 4.53 -3.29
N ALA A 85 -13.70 3.45 -3.86
CA ALA A 85 -12.71 3.49 -4.94
C ALA A 85 -13.25 4.29 -6.14
N ILE A 86 -14.47 3.97 -6.58
CA ILE A 86 -15.14 4.67 -7.69
C ILE A 86 -15.33 6.18 -7.37
N VAL A 87 -15.74 6.50 -6.15
CA VAL A 87 -15.92 7.90 -5.72
C VAL A 87 -14.59 8.65 -5.73
N ILE A 88 -13.51 8.07 -5.19
CA ILE A 88 -12.18 8.70 -5.17
C ILE A 88 -11.67 8.89 -6.59
N GLN A 89 -11.73 7.86 -7.44
CA GLN A 89 -11.28 7.92 -8.82
C GLN A 89 -12.01 9.02 -9.61
N ASN A 90 -13.35 9.07 -9.52
CA ASN A 90 -14.14 10.09 -10.21
C ASN A 90 -13.88 11.50 -9.64
N ALA A 91 -13.69 11.64 -8.34
CA ALA A 91 -13.31 12.91 -7.74
C ALA A 91 -11.94 13.39 -8.24
N LEU A 92 -10.96 12.50 -8.35
CA LEU A 92 -9.65 12.82 -8.91
C LEU A 92 -9.75 13.19 -10.39
N LEU A 93 -10.52 12.45 -11.20
CA LEU A 93 -10.77 12.77 -12.61
C LEU A 93 -11.42 14.16 -12.78
N GLN A 94 -12.38 14.50 -11.93
CA GLN A 94 -13.05 15.79 -11.99
C GLN A 94 -12.14 16.96 -11.63
N VAL A 95 -11.18 16.77 -10.71
CA VAL A 95 -10.28 17.83 -10.23
C VAL A 95 -9.03 17.95 -11.10
N PHE A 96 -8.46 16.82 -11.55
CA PHE A 96 -7.14 16.77 -12.22
C PHE A 96 -7.22 16.39 -13.69
N SER A 97 -8.43 16.17 -14.26
CA SER A 97 -8.59 15.67 -15.62
C SER A 97 -7.91 14.28 -15.81
N PRO A 98 -8.06 13.61 -16.96
CA PRO A 98 -7.37 12.35 -17.23
C PRO A 98 -5.89 12.53 -17.60
N ASP A 99 -5.31 13.71 -17.32
CA ASP A 99 -3.94 14.01 -17.67
C ASP A 99 -2.94 13.19 -16.86
N VAL A 100 -1.85 12.84 -17.52
CA VAL A 100 -0.76 12.07 -16.93
C VAL A 100 0.22 13.01 -16.24
N HIS A 101 0.55 12.73 -15.00
CA HIS A 101 1.45 13.51 -14.16
C HIS A 101 2.68 12.72 -13.76
N SER A 102 3.77 13.41 -13.36
CA SER A 102 4.98 12.83 -12.78
C SER A 102 5.63 13.79 -11.81
N LEU A 103 6.27 13.24 -10.79
CA LEU A 103 7.10 13.97 -9.82
C LEU A 103 8.61 13.81 -10.09
N GLY A 104 8.99 12.97 -11.07
CA GLY A 104 10.38 12.66 -11.35
C GLY A 104 11.22 13.89 -11.68
N SER A 105 10.67 14.81 -12.47
CA SER A 105 11.36 16.07 -12.84
C SER A 105 11.66 17.01 -11.66
N LEU A 106 10.91 16.88 -10.56
CA LEU A 106 11.06 17.72 -9.36
C LEU A 106 12.06 17.13 -8.33
N THR A 107 12.63 15.95 -8.60
CA THR A 107 13.56 15.27 -7.69
C THR A 107 15.03 15.42 -8.11
N GLY A 108 15.31 16.10 -9.22
CA GLY A 108 16.66 16.34 -9.72
C GLY A 108 17.43 15.04 -10.00
N SER A 109 18.66 14.96 -9.50
CA SER A 109 19.54 13.80 -9.71
C SER A 109 19.07 12.50 -9.04
N VAL A 110 18.12 12.55 -8.11
CA VAL A 110 17.64 11.34 -7.40
C VAL A 110 16.87 10.40 -8.34
N SER A 111 16.07 10.97 -9.26
CA SER A 111 15.31 10.17 -10.23
C SER A 111 16.13 9.71 -11.43
N THR A 112 17.14 10.45 -11.84
CA THR A 112 17.91 10.20 -13.07
C THR A 112 19.32 9.64 -12.81
N GLY A 113 19.84 9.80 -11.59
CA GLY A 113 21.17 9.39 -11.23
C GLY A 113 21.31 7.91 -10.91
N SER A 114 22.50 7.37 -11.15
CA SER A 114 22.85 6.00 -10.82
C SER A 114 24.34 5.88 -10.43
N TRP A 115 24.64 4.92 -9.52
CA TRP A 115 26.02 4.49 -9.28
C TRP A 115 26.44 3.52 -10.37
N ARG A 116 27.49 3.83 -11.10
CA ARG A 116 28.13 2.91 -12.03
C ARG A 116 29.11 2.05 -11.26
N LEU A 117 28.78 0.79 -11.01
CA LEU A 117 29.67 -0.19 -10.35
C LEU A 117 30.65 -0.78 -11.35
N THR A 118 30.19 -1.04 -12.58
CA THR A 118 31.00 -1.48 -13.71
C THR A 118 30.48 -0.84 -15.00
N SER A 119 31.15 -1.09 -16.13
CA SER A 119 30.69 -0.60 -17.44
C SER A 119 29.31 -1.12 -17.85
N GLN A 120 28.88 -2.25 -17.28
CA GLN A 120 27.60 -2.90 -17.61
C GLN A 120 26.59 -2.87 -16.47
N LEU A 121 27.00 -2.54 -15.24
CA LEU A 121 26.13 -2.57 -14.06
C LEU A 121 25.98 -1.16 -13.47
N SER A 122 24.77 -0.65 -13.50
CA SER A 122 24.38 0.60 -12.83
C SER A 122 23.23 0.37 -11.87
N VAL A 123 23.33 0.99 -10.69
CA VAL A 123 22.28 0.93 -9.65
C VAL A 123 21.63 2.30 -9.52
N PRO A 124 20.32 2.46 -9.85
CA PRO A 124 19.63 3.74 -9.77
C PRO A 124 19.47 4.20 -8.33
N TYR A 125 19.75 5.47 -8.04
CA TYR A 125 19.60 6.06 -6.70
C TYR A 125 18.18 5.91 -6.15
N LEU A 126 17.19 6.15 -7.00
CA LEU A 126 15.78 6.04 -6.63
C LEU A 126 15.40 4.62 -6.19
N GLY A 127 15.88 3.59 -6.88
CA GLY A 127 15.61 2.19 -6.51
C GLY A 127 16.14 1.84 -5.12
N VAL A 128 17.38 2.26 -4.81
CA VAL A 128 17.99 2.06 -3.48
C VAL A 128 17.22 2.84 -2.41
N LEU A 129 16.83 4.09 -2.71
CA LEU A 129 16.05 4.91 -1.80
C LEU A 129 14.69 4.28 -1.50
N ILE A 130 13.96 3.80 -2.52
CA ILE A 130 12.66 3.14 -2.35
C ILE A 130 12.82 1.88 -1.47
N LEU A 131 13.86 1.07 -1.72
CA LEU A 131 14.12 -0.13 -0.92
C LEU A 131 14.44 0.23 0.54
N ALA A 132 15.30 1.23 0.77
CA ALA A 132 15.65 1.69 2.10
C ALA A 132 14.43 2.20 2.86
N VAL A 133 13.60 3.05 2.23
CA VAL A 133 12.35 3.54 2.81
C VAL A 133 11.38 2.39 3.08
N ALA A 134 11.26 1.41 2.18
CA ALA A 134 10.43 0.24 2.42
C ALA A 134 10.88 -0.53 3.67
N ILE A 135 12.18 -0.80 3.80
CA ILE A 135 12.74 -1.50 4.98
C ILE A 135 12.49 -0.69 6.27
N ILE A 136 12.70 0.62 6.24
CA ILE A 136 12.49 1.51 7.40
C ILE A 136 11.00 1.53 7.79
N VAL A 137 10.09 1.70 6.84
CA VAL A 137 8.65 1.77 7.12
C VAL A 137 8.12 0.44 7.64
N LEU A 138 8.45 -0.67 6.95
CA LEU A 138 8.01 -2.00 7.38
C LEU A 138 8.65 -2.39 8.72
N GLY A 139 9.93 -2.07 8.92
CA GLY A 139 10.65 -2.31 10.17
C GLY A 139 10.07 -1.51 11.34
N THR A 140 9.79 -0.22 11.13
CA THR A 140 9.14 0.64 12.14
C THR A 140 7.74 0.15 12.47
N LEU A 141 6.96 -0.25 11.46
CA LEU A 141 5.63 -0.80 11.67
C LEU A 141 5.69 -2.14 12.44
N GLN A 142 6.59 -3.03 12.07
CA GLN A 142 6.81 -4.29 12.77
C GLN A 142 7.26 -4.07 14.22
N PHE A 143 8.19 -3.15 14.44
CA PHE A 143 8.63 -2.78 15.79
C PHE A 143 7.47 -2.22 16.61
N THR A 144 6.67 -1.32 16.04
CA THR A 144 5.49 -0.74 16.69
C THR A 144 4.48 -1.84 17.06
N LEU A 145 4.20 -2.75 16.14
CA LEU A 145 3.28 -3.86 16.38
C LEU A 145 3.78 -4.82 17.47
N GLN A 146 5.07 -5.08 17.56
CA GLN A 146 5.63 -6.05 18.52
C GLN A 146 5.87 -5.46 19.90
N HIS A 147 6.34 -4.21 20.00
CA HIS A 147 6.94 -3.68 21.24
C HIS A 147 6.11 -2.57 21.92
N THR A 148 5.09 -2.00 21.24
CA THR A 148 4.31 -0.89 21.82
C THR A 148 2.98 -1.34 22.43
N ALA A 149 2.39 -0.49 23.31
CA ALA A 149 1.04 -0.70 23.84
C ALA A 149 0.01 -0.76 22.70
N PHE A 150 0.13 0.14 21.73
CA PHE A 150 -0.72 0.17 20.54
C PHE A 150 -0.65 -1.14 19.73
N GLY A 151 0.54 -1.69 19.55
CA GLY A 151 0.70 -2.99 18.89
C GLY A 151 0.05 -4.15 19.68
N ARG A 152 0.08 -4.10 21.01
CA ARG A 152 -0.63 -5.09 21.83
C ARG A 152 -2.15 -4.99 21.67
N GLU A 153 -2.70 -3.75 21.67
CA GLU A 153 -4.12 -3.50 21.40
C GLU A 153 -4.53 -4.03 20.02
N MET A 154 -3.72 -3.77 18.97
CA MET A 154 -3.96 -4.28 17.63
C MET A 154 -4.00 -5.81 17.56
N ARG A 155 -3.03 -6.49 18.17
CA ARG A 155 -2.99 -7.94 18.18
C ARG A 155 -4.14 -8.57 18.98
N ALA A 156 -4.48 -7.99 20.14
CA ALA A 156 -5.63 -8.43 20.92
C ALA A 156 -6.94 -8.31 20.12
N THR A 157 -7.15 -7.14 19.50
CA THR A 157 -8.34 -6.88 18.67
C THR A 157 -8.39 -7.76 17.40
N ALA A 158 -7.24 -8.10 16.83
CA ALA A 158 -7.16 -8.99 15.66
C ALA A 158 -7.50 -10.45 15.99
N GLN A 159 -7.24 -10.88 17.22
CA GLN A 159 -7.57 -12.22 17.71
C GLN A 159 -9.06 -12.33 18.08
N ASP A 160 -9.52 -11.43 18.95
CA ASP A 160 -10.91 -11.38 19.40
C ASP A 160 -11.30 -9.94 19.79
N PRO A 161 -12.04 -9.23 18.93
CA PRO A 161 -12.44 -7.86 19.20
C PRO A 161 -13.45 -7.72 20.35
N GLU A 162 -14.25 -8.76 20.62
CA GLU A 162 -15.24 -8.74 21.69
C GLU A 162 -14.55 -8.87 23.05
N THR A 163 -13.69 -9.88 23.21
CA THR A 163 -12.90 -10.07 24.44
C THR A 163 -11.96 -8.88 24.68
N ALA A 164 -11.32 -8.32 23.65
CA ALA A 164 -10.52 -7.11 23.77
C ALA A 164 -11.35 -5.94 24.33
N GLY A 165 -12.61 -5.82 23.90
CA GLY A 165 -13.55 -4.82 24.41
C GLY A 165 -13.84 -4.96 25.91
N LEU A 166 -13.92 -6.19 26.45
CA LEU A 166 -14.16 -6.45 27.87
C LEU A 166 -13.01 -5.99 28.77
N VAL A 167 -11.78 -5.96 28.24
CA VAL A 167 -10.59 -5.46 28.96
C VAL A 167 -10.28 -3.99 28.64
N GLY A 168 -11.24 -3.25 28.06
CA GLY A 168 -11.16 -1.83 27.83
C GLY A 168 -10.46 -1.38 26.53
N VAL A 169 -10.21 -2.30 25.58
CA VAL A 169 -9.65 -1.97 24.28
C VAL A 169 -10.76 -1.74 23.26
N PRO A 170 -11.05 -0.48 22.85
CA PRO A 170 -12.13 -0.21 21.90
C PRO A 170 -11.70 -0.57 20.47
N ALA A 171 -12.17 -1.71 19.96
CA ALA A 171 -11.84 -2.24 18.63
C ALA A 171 -12.04 -1.19 17.51
N SER A 172 -13.11 -0.38 17.59
CA SER A 172 -13.37 0.68 16.60
C SER A 172 -12.27 1.74 16.51
N LEU A 173 -11.62 2.06 17.64
CA LEU A 173 -10.50 3.02 17.68
C LEU A 173 -9.22 2.38 17.14
N VAL A 174 -8.98 1.12 17.49
CA VAL A 174 -7.84 0.34 16.97
C VAL A 174 -7.92 0.24 15.45
N TYR A 175 -9.09 -0.12 14.92
CA TYR A 175 -9.33 -0.19 13.48
C TYR A 175 -9.18 1.16 12.77
N ALA A 176 -9.65 2.25 13.39
CA ALA A 176 -9.48 3.59 12.82
C ALA A 176 -8.00 4.00 12.74
N ARG A 177 -7.21 3.71 13.77
CA ARG A 177 -5.77 3.97 13.79
C ARG A 177 -5.03 3.09 12.77
N ALA A 178 -5.39 1.81 12.64
CA ALA A 178 -4.83 0.91 11.64
C ALA A 178 -5.09 1.41 10.21
N THR A 179 -6.33 1.83 9.93
CA THR A 179 -6.71 2.39 8.63
C THR A 179 -5.95 3.70 8.36
N ALA A 180 -5.79 4.58 9.36
CA ALA A 180 -5.04 5.81 9.23
C ALA A 180 -3.58 5.54 8.81
N ILE A 181 -2.90 4.63 9.49
CA ILE A 181 -1.51 4.23 9.16
C ILE A 181 -1.45 3.62 7.75
N ALA A 182 -2.40 2.76 7.41
CA ALA A 182 -2.43 2.12 6.09
C ALA A 182 -2.64 3.14 4.95
N VAL A 183 -3.49 4.14 5.14
CA VAL A 183 -3.70 5.22 4.15
C VAL A 183 -2.47 6.11 4.03
N ALA A 184 -1.78 6.42 5.12
CA ALA A 184 -0.52 7.17 5.08
C ALA A 184 0.59 6.38 4.37
N THR A 185 0.73 5.07 4.64
CA THR A 185 1.70 4.23 3.92
C THR A 185 1.35 4.08 2.45
N ALA A 186 0.06 4.05 2.08
CA ALA A 186 -0.40 4.08 0.71
C ALA A 186 -0.01 5.39 0.01
N ALA A 187 -0.21 6.55 0.66
CA ALA A 187 0.18 7.85 0.13
C ALA A 187 1.70 7.97 -0.08
N LEU A 188 2.48 7.44 0.86
CA LEU A 188 3.94 7.35 0.71
C LEU A 188 4.31 6.50 -0.52
N ALA A 189 3.70 5.34 -0.67
CA ALA A 189 3.92 4.45 -1.83
C ALA A 189 3.51 5.13 -3.14
N GLY A 190 2.36 5.81 -3.18
CA GLY A 190 1.90 6.58 -4.33
C GLY A 190 2.86 7.71 -4.70
N THR A 191 3.47 8.36 -3.72
CA THR A 191 4.50 9.39 -3.97
C THR A 191 5.72 8.80 -4.66
N PHE A 192 6.23 7.66 -4.20
CA PHE A 192 7.36 7.00 -4.86
C PHE A 192 7.01 6.46 -6.25
N LEU A 193 5.76 5.99 -6.45
CA LEU A 193 5.28 5.67 -7.78
C LEU A 193 5.35 6.90 -8.70
N ALA A 194 4.80 8.03 -8.26
CA ALA A 194 4.77 9.26 -9.02
C ALA A 194 6.16 9.85 -9.33
N ILE A 195 7.17 9.54 -8.50
CA ILE A 195 8.58 9.87 -8.77
C ILE A 195 9.19 8.89 -9.77
N HIS A 196 8.87 7.60 -9.66
CA HIS A 196 9.44 6.53 -10.48
C HIS A 196 8.85 6.47 -11.89
N SER A 197 7.54 6.73 -12.01
CA SER A 197 6.77 6.63 -13.25
C SER A 197 5.75 7.74 -13.37
N THR A 198 5.03 7.73 -14.46
CA THR A 198 3.85 8.57 -14.64
C THR A 198 2.65 7.94 -13.93
N PHE A 199 1.70 8.76 -13.52
CA PHE A 199 0.44 8.36 -12.91
C PHE A 199 -0.71 9.27 -13.36
N ASP A 200 -1.91 8.75 -13.31
CA ASP A 200 -3.16 9.41 -13.64
C ASP A 200 -4.25 9.00 -12.62
N PRO A 201 -5.43 9.65 -12.61
CA PRO A 201 -6.49 9.31 -11.68
C PRO A 201 -6.99 7.87 -11.75
N SER A 202 -6.79 7.16 -12.87
CA SER A 202 -7.22 5.78 -13.09
C SER A 202 -6.17 4.73 -12.73
N SER A 203 -4.99 5.13 -12.28
CA SER A 203 -3.88 4.23 -11.94
C SER A 203 -4.12 3.36 -10.69
N GLY A 204 -5.10 3.72 -9.84
CA GLY A 204 -5.35 3.07 -8.55
C GLY A 204 -5.59 1.56 -8.61
N PRO A 205 -6.53 1.06 -9.44
CA PRO A 205 -6.83 -0.37 -9.54
C PRO A 205 -5.63 -1.23 -9.90
N THR A 206 -4.79 -0.79 -10.83
CA THR A 206 -3.56 -1.49 -11.21
C THR A 206 -2.59 -1.62 -10.04
N GLN A 207 -2.41 -0.55 -9.27
CA GLN A 207 -1.54 -0.56 -8.10
C GLN A 207 -2.08 -1.46 -6.98
N LEU A 208 -3.41 -1.52 -6.83
CA LEU A 208 -4.07 -2.41 -5.89
C LEU A 208 -3.79 -3.88 -6.22
N ILE A 209 -3.85 -4.27 -7.50
CA ILE A 209 -3.56 -5.64 -7.94
C ILE A 209 -2.13 -6.03 -7.55
N PHE A 210 -1.13 -5.21 -7.87
CA PHE A 210 0.27 -5.49 -7.51
C PHE A 210 0.49 -5.53 -5.99
N ALA A 211 -0.20 -4.67 -5.23
CA ALA A 211 -0.16 -4.70 -3.77
C ALA A 211 -0.75 -6.01 -3.23
N PHE A 212 -1.88 -6.44 -3.77
CA PHE A 212 -2.53 -7.68 -3.39
C PHE A 212 -1.68 -8.91 -3.71
N GLU A 213 -1.10 -8.98 -4.90
CA GLU A 213 -0.18 -10.05 -5.29
C GLU A 213 1.02 -10.14 -4.33
N ALA A 214 1.66 -9.01 -4.03
CA ALA A 214 2.79 -8.97 -3.09
C ALA A 214 2.40 -9.44 -1.69
N VAL A 215 1.20 -9.08 -1.20
CA VAL A 215 0.69 -9.53 0.10
C VAL A 215 0.38 -11.03 0.10
N VAL A 216 -0.20 -11.55 -0.96
CA VAL A 216 -0.53 -12.99 -1.08
C VAL A 216 0.75 -13.83 -1.22
N ILE A 217 1.70 -13.41 -2.05
CA ILE A 217 3.01 -14.08 -2.19
C ILE A 217 3.75 -14.08 -0.84
N GLY A 218 3.71 -12.97 -0.11
CA GLY A 218 4.39 -12.81 1.17
C GLY A 218 3.67 -13.43 2.36
N GLY A 219 2.38 -13.73 2.21
CA GLY A 219 1.48 -14.19 3.26
C GLY A 219 0.69 -13.06 3.90
N LEU A 220 -0.64 -13.20 3.84
CA LEU A 220 -1.62 -12.22 4.35
C LEU A 220 -1.36 -11.88 5.81
N GLY A 221 -1.22 -10.58 6.13
CA GLY A 221 -0.97 -10.08 7.49
C GLY A 221 0.49 -10.16 7.95
N SER A 222 1.42 -10.65 7.13
CA SER A 222 2.85 -10.70 7.44
C SER A 222 3.58 -9.51 6.85
N ILE A 223 4.09 -8.60 7.68
CA ILE A 223 4.80 -7.39 7.23
C ILE A 223 6.10 -7.74 6.51
N TRP A 224 6.95 -8.58 7.10
CA TRP A 224 8.18 -9.01 6.44
C TRP A 224 7.93 -9.91 5.23
N GLY A 225 6.87 -10.75 5.31
CA GLY A 225 6.41 -11.52 4.15
C GLY A 225 6.05 -10.60 2.98
N THR A 226 5.35 -9.51 3.24
CA THR A 226 4.98 -8.51 2.23
C THR A 226 6.19 -7.88 1.54
N LEU A 227 7.29 -7.64 2.27
CA LEU A 227 8.55 -7.18 1.66
C LEU A 227 9.12 -8.22 0.70
N LEU A 228 9.21 -9.47 1.17
CA LEU A 228 9.70 -10.58 0.33
C LEU A 228 8.80 -10.81 -0.89
N GLY A 229 7.48 -10.78 -0.71
CA GLY A 229 6.51 -10.89 -1.80
C GLY A 229 6.69 -9.79 -2.85
N GLY A 230 6.90 -8.55 -2.41
CA GLY A 230 7.16 -7.43 -3.31
C GLY A 230 8.52 -7.55 -4.03
N ILE A 231 9.54 -8.12 -3.40
CA ILE A 231 10.84 -8.39 -4.04
C ILE A 231 10.68 -9.51 -5.09
N VAL A 232 10.02 -10.62 -4.74
CA VAL A 232 9.77 -11.73 -5.66
C VAL A 232 8.98 -11.26 -6.87
N LEU A 233 7.93 -10.47 -6.67
CA LEU A 233 7.12 -9.89 -7.73
C LEU A 233 7.97 -8.99 -8.65
N GLY A 234 8.79 -8.10 -8.07
CA GLY A 234 9.67 -7.21 -8.82
C GLY A 234 10.73 -7.95 -9.63
N ILE A 235 11.32 -9.01 -9.08
CA ILE A 235 12.27 -9.87 -9.81
C ILE A 235 11.56 -10.56 -10.98
N ALA A 236 10.37 -11.12 -10.76
CA ALA A 236 9.60 -11.77 -11.82
C ALA A 236 9.28 -10.80 -12.97
N GLN A 237 8.81 -9.59 -12.64
CA GLN A 237 8.54 -8.55 -13.62
C GLN A 237 9.80 -8.13 -14.39
N THR A 238 10.93 -8.00 -13.70
CA THR A 238 12.20 -7.65 -14.34
C THR A 238 12.66 -8.75 -15.30
N ILE A 239 12.58 -10.02 -14.91
CA ILE A 239 12.91 -11.17 -15.77
C ILE A 239 11.99 -11.19 -16.99
N GLY A 240 10.68 -11.00 -16.81
CA GLY A 240 9.74 -10.89 -17.93
C GLY A 240 10.11 -9.78 -18.90
N ALA A 241 10.47 -8.61 -18.38
CA ALA A 241 10.87 -7.46 -19.18
C ALA A 241 12.18 -7.66 -19.96
N THR A 242 13.08 -8.56 -19.53
CA THR A 242 14.31 -8.88 -20.31
C THR A 242 14.02 -9.69 -21.56
N VAL A 243 12.91 -10.43 -21.60
CA VAL A 243 12.46 -11.18 -22.79
C VAL A 243 11.73 -10.23 -23.72
N ASP A 244 10.70 -9.56 -23.22
CA ASP A 244 9.97 -8.50 -23.91
C ASP A 244 9.32 -7.58 -22.85
N PRO A 245 9.37 -6.23 -23.02
CA PRO A 245 8.75 -5.28 -22.08
C PRO A 245 7.29 -5.58 -21.74
N GLN A 246 6.50 -6.10 -22.70
CA GLN A 246 5.10 -6.47 -22.50
C GLN A 246 4.91 -7.70 -21.61
N TYR A 247 5.93 -8.55 -21.44
CA TYR A 247 5.86 -9.73 -20.57
C TYR A 247 6.15 -9.39 -19.10
N SER A 248 6.53 -8.16 -18.77
CA SER A 248 6.80 -7.75 -17.40
C SER A 248 5.61 -8.02 -16.48
N ILE A 249 4.44 -7.50 -16.82
CA ILE A 249 3.21 -7.65 -16.03
C ILE A 249 2.77 -9.11 -16.01
N LEU A 250 2.79 -9.77 -17.15
CA LEU A 250 2.42 -11.18 -17.28
C LEU A 250 3.26 -12.10 -16.39
N ALA A 251 4.58 -11.89 -16.35
CA ALA A 251 5.48 -12.68 -15.50
C ALA A 251 5.15 -12.52 -14.01
N GLY A 252 4.81 -11.30 -13.57
CA GLY A 252 4.35 -11.06 -12.20
C GLY A 252 3.09 -11.86 -11.86
N HIS A 253 2.06 -11.77 -12.71
CA HIS A 253 0.79 -12.51 -12.52
C HIS A 253 1.00 -14.03 -12.57
N LEU A 254 1.88 -14.55 -13.43
CA LEU A 254 2.19 -15.98 -13.49
C LEU A 254 2.83 -16.48 -12.19
N VAL A 255 3.81 -15.74 -11.64
CA VAL A 255 4.43 -16.10 -10.36
C VAL A 255 3.40 -16.07 -9.25
N PHE A 256 2.52 -15.07 -9.20
CA PHE A 256 1.41 -15.01 -8.25
C PHE A 256 0.50 -16.24 -8.36
N LEU A 257 0.08 -16.64 -9.57
CA LEU A 257 -0.76 -17.80 -9.78
C LEU A 257 -0.06 -19.12 -9.36
N VAL A 258 1.23 -19.26 -9.66
CA VAL A 258 2.03 -20.42 -9.23
C VAL A 258 2.11 -20.50 -7.70
N VAL A 259 2.35 -19.39 -7.02
CA VAL A 259 2.37 -19.36 -5.55
C VAL A 259 0.99 -19.71 -4.99
N LEU A 260 -0.07 -19.16 -5.56
CA LEU A 260 -1.46 -19.43 -5.11
C LEU A 260 -1.84 -20.90 -5.33
N ALA A 261 -1.43 -21.51 -6.46
CA ALA A 261 -1.68 -22.91 -6.77
C ALA A 261 -0.83 -23.89 -5.93
N SER A 262 0.26 -23.40 -5.32
CA SER A 262 1.17 -24.22 -4.52
C SER A 262 0.51 -24.75 -3.24
N PRO A 263 0.99 -25.89 -2.66
CA PRO A 263 0.48 -26.39 -1.38
C PRO A 263 0.59 -25.38 -0.23
N ARG A 264 1.63 -24.51 -0.25
CA ARG A 264 1.81 -23.43 0.71
C ARG A 264 0.76 -22.33 0.56
N GLY A 265 0.40 -21.96 -0.67
CA GLY A 265 -0.69 -21.01 -0.96
C GLY A 265 -2.04 -21.53 -0.47
N ARG A 266 -2.33 -22.81 -0.68
CA ARG A 266 -3.55 -23.47 -0.14
C ARG A 266 -3.58 -23.48 1.39
N PHE A 267 -2.45 -23.68 2.05
CA PHE A 267 -2.34 -23.68 3.52
C PHE A 267 -2.55 -22.27 4.10
N MET A 268 -2.06 -21.22 3.42
CA MET A 268 -2.30 -19.82 3.81
C MET A 268 -3.76 -19.42 3.61
N ALA A 269 -4.38 -19.83 2.50
CA ALA A 269 -5.80 -19.61 2.25
C ALA A 269 -6.70 -20.37 3.24
N ALA A 270 -6.33 -21.59 3.63
CA ALA A 270 -7.07 -22.37 4.63
C ALA A 270 -6.97 -21.75 6.03
N ARG A 271 -5.84 -21.20 6.44
CA ARG A 271 -5.67 -20.51 7.72
C ARG A 271 -6.48 -19.21 7.85
N SER A 272 -6.76 -18.55 6.74
CA SER A 272 -7.63 -17.37 6.71
C SER A 272 -9.12 -17.72 6.73
N ALA A 273 -9.48 -18.98 6.47
CA ALA A 273 -10.85 -19.46 6.42
C ALA A 273 -11.31 -20.18 7.73
N THR A 274 -10.41 -20.44 8.67
CA THR A 274 -10.80 -20.94 10.00
C THR A 274 -11.18 -19.76 10.90
N PRO A 275 -12.39 -19.79 11.49
CA PRO A 275 -12.91 -18.71 12.34
C PRO A 275 -12.07 -18.50 13.60
#